data_1a7fbf63456d813bebcea3cf1e51c034
#
_entry.id   1a7fbf63456d813bebcea3cf1e51c034
#
_cell.length_a   1.000
_cell.length_b   1.000
_cell.length_c   1.000
_cell.angle_alpha   90.00
_cell.angle_beta   90.00
_cell.angle_gamma   90.00
#
_symmetry.space_group_name_H-M   'P 1'
#
loop_
_entity.id
_entity.type
_entity.pdbx_description
1 polymer ?
#
loop_
_entity_poly.entity_id
_entity_poly.type
_entity_poly.pdbx_seq_one_letter_code
_entity_poly.pdbx_strand_id
1 'polypeptide(L)'
;MTNQFNTIEEALEDFKAGKPIIVADDEDRENEGDLICSAQFVTPELVNFITKECRGIVCLAISQEIAAQLDLPQMVEKNTESMQTAFSLSIDAHPKYGVTTGVSAYDRAKTIEVAIAPDAQPSDLRRPGHLFPCVARKGGVLKRCGHTEAVVDLARMCGHREAGIMCEIMKDNGEMARRDDLHEFAEKHNIKFITVSDLIAYRLKRETFVKREVEVFLPTQFGEFNIIGYTDTDRKSVV
;
A
#
# COMPACT_ATOMS: atom_id res chain seq x y z
N MET A 1 -2.23 -13.70 -27.10
CA MET A 1 -1.30 -13.59 -25.97
C MET A 1 -2.08 -13.95 -24.71
N THR A 2 -1.54 -14.78 -23.83
CA THR A 2 -2.27 -15.16 -22.61
C THR A 2 -2.23 -13.95 -21.67
N ASN A 3 -3.36 -13.30 -21.42
CA ASN A 3 -3.55 -12.26 -20.37
C ASN A 3 -3.38 -12.91 -18.99
N GLN A 4 -2.16 -13.31 -18.64
CA GLN A 4 -1.84 -14.01 -17.41
C GLN A 4 -1.14 -13.05 -16.45
N PHE A 5 -1.66 -12.94 -15.23
CA PHE A 5 -1.00 -12.21 -14.16
C PHE A 5 0.30 -12.92 -13.73
N ASN A 6 1.22 -12.15 -13.22
CA ASN A 6 2.41 -12.68 -12.58
C ASN A 6 2.08 -13.29 -11.21
N THR A 7 2.95 -14.14 -10.72
CA THR A 7 2.84 -14.67 -9.35
C THR A 7 3.21 -13.58 -8.33
N ILE A 8 2.69 -13.72 -7.10
CA ILE A 8 3.05 -12.79 -6.03
C ILE A 8 4.54 -12.87 -5.71
N GLU A 9 5.15 -14.07 -5.81
CA GLU A 9 6.59 -14.26 -5.62
C GLU A 9 7.42 -13.44 -6.62
N GLU A 10 7.09 -13.50 -7.91
CA GLU A 10 7.78 -12.71 -8.95
C GLU A 10 7.64 -11.21 -8.72
N ALA A 11 6.44 -10.77 -8.31
CA ALA A 11 6.18 -9.36 -7.99
C ALA A 11 6.97 -8.90 -6.75
N LEU A 12 7.04 -9.75 -5.70
CA LEU A 12 7.83 -9.47 -4.51
C LEU A 12 9.33 -9.36 -4.80
N GLU A 13 9.87 -10.19 -5.70
CA GLU A 13 11.28 -10.09 -6.13
C GLU A 13 11.57 -8.73 -6.76
N ASP A 14 10.73 -8.28 -7.70
CA ASP A 14 10.89 -6.98 -8.34
C ASP A 14 10.64 -5.82 -7.37
N PHE A 15 9.59 -5.88 -6.54
CA PHE A 15 9.29 -4.85 -5.55
C PHE A 15 10.41 -4.73 -4.49
N LYS A 16 10.98 -5.86 -4.06
CA LYS A 16 12.12 -5.91 -3.14
C LYS A 16 13.39 -5.32 -3.75
N ALA A 17 13.55 -5.46 -5.05
CA ALA A 17 14.66 -4.86 -5.80
C ALA A 17 14.44 -3.38 -6.14
N GLY A 18 13.33 -2.77 -5.68
CA GLY A 18 12.98 -1.37 -5.96
C GLY A 18 12.41 -1.10 -7.35
N LYS A 19 12.01 -2.15 -8.07
CA LYS A 19 11.32 -1.98 -9.34
C LYS A 19 9.82 -1.73 -9.10
N PRO A 20 9.17 -0.92 -9.94
CA PRO A 20 7.74 -0.76 -9.89
C PRO A 20 7.01 -2.03 -10.36
N ILE A 21 5.82 -2.26 -9.82
CA ILE A 21 4.88 -3.29 -10.25
C ILE A 21 3.50 -2.68 -10.43
N ILE A 22 2.62 -3.36 -11.17
CA ILE A 22 1.21 -2.98 -11.29
C ILE A 22 0.39 -3.87 -10.36
N VAL A 23 -0.54 -3.26 -9.66
CA VAL A 23 -1.56 -3.96 -8.87
C VAL A 23 -2.92 -3.49 -9.33
N ALA A 24 -3.78 -4.44 -9.75
CA ALA A 24 -5.19 -4.15 -10.04
C ALA A 24 -6.07 -4.62 -8.89
N ASP A 25 -7.12 -3.86 -8.64
CA ASP A 25 -8.19 -4.29 -7.75
C ASP A 25 -9.31 -5.05 -8.47
N ASP A 26 -10.38 -5.36 -7.75
CA ASP A 26 -11.51 -6.12 -8.26
C ASP A 26 -12.37 -5.29 -9.21
N GLU A 27 -13.00 -5.96 -10.21
CA GLU A 27 -13.90 -5.32 -11.16
C GLU A 27 -15.14 -4.73 -10.48
N ASP A 28 -15.56 -5.31 -9.34
CA ASP A 28 -16.68 -4.83 -8.53
C ASP A 28 -16.29 -3.70 -7.55
N ARG A 29 -14.99 -3.29 -7.51
CA ARG A 29 -14.51 -2.20 -6.66
C ARG A 29 -14.25 -0.93 -7.49
N GLU A 30 -13.01 -0.55 -7.76
CA GLU A 30 -12.64 0.59 -8.62
C GLU A 30 -12.44 0.12 -10.06
N ASN A 31 -12.07 -1.16 -10.23
CA ASN A 31 -11.69 -1.75 -11.51
C ASN A 31 -10.54 -0.96 -12.17
N GLU A 32 -9.54 -0.62 -11.37
CA GLU A 32 -8.39 0.19 -11.77
C GLU A 32 -7.08 -0.55 -11.48
N GLY A 33 -5.99 -0.02 -12.00
CA GLY A 33 -4.66 -0.51 -11.73
C GLY A 33 -3.72 0.64 -11.40
N ASP A 34 -2.97 0.46 -10.31
CA ASP A 34 -1.96 1.40 -9.88
C ASP A 34 -0.57 0.88 -10.19
N LEU A 35 0.30 1.76 -10.64
CA LEU A 35 1.73 1.53 -10.61
C LEU A 35 2.24 1.85 -9.20
N ILE A 36 2.87 0.86 -8.58
CA ILE A 36 3.36 0.98 -7.20
C ILE A 36 4.84 0.65 -7.09
N CYS A 37 5.52 1.27 -6.12
CA CYS A 37 6.91 0.97 -5.79
C CYS A 37 7.16 1.23 -4.30
N SER A 38 8.13 0.51 -3.71
CA SER A 38 8.57 0.79 -2.34
C SER A 38 9.15 2.19 -2.21
N ALA A 39 8.73 2.92 -1.18
CA ALA A 39 9.18 4.29 -0.93
C ALA A 39 10.71 4.40 -0.74
N GLN A 40 11.37 3.34 -0.28
CA GLN A 40 12.83 3.31 -0.07
C GLN A 40 13.65 3.48 -1.36
N PHE A 41 13.05 3.19 -2.51
CA PHE A 41 13.73 3.21 -3.81
C PHE A 41 13.20 4.31 -4.72
N VAL A 42 12.39 5.22 -4.20
CA VAL A 42 11.86 6.32 -4.99
C VAL A 42 12.96 7.29 -5.35
N THR A 43 13.09 7.55 -6.65
CA THR A 43 14.02 8.54 -7.22
C THR A 43 13.26 9.59 -8.02
N PRO A 44 13.86 10.74 -8.31
CA PRO A 44 13.25 11.73 -9.20
C PRO A 44 12.88 11.15 -10.58
N GLU A 45 13.69 10.25 -11.12
CA GLU A 45 13.45 9.59 -12.40
C GLU A 45 12.19 8.70 -12.34
N LEU A 46 12.02 7.94 -11.24
CA LEU A 46 10.83 7.12 -11.04
C LEU A 46 9.58 7.99 -10.88
N VAL A 47 9.63 9.05 -10.09
CA VAL A 47 8.50 9.98 -9.95
C VAL A 47 8.15 10.63 -11.30
N ASN A 48 9.16 11.02 -12.08
CA ASN A 48 8.95 11.56 -13.42
C ASN A 48 8.32 10.53 -14.37
N PHE A 49 8.81 9.29 -14.34
CA PHE A 49 8.24 8.18 -15.12
C PHE A 49 6.76 7.97 -14.77
N ILE A 50 6.45 7.83 -13.48
CA ILE A 50 5.08 7.63 -12.98
C ILE A 50 4.17 8.78 -13.42
N THR A 51 4.60 10.02 -13.21
CA THR A 51 3.81 11.21 -13.57
C THR A 51 3.52 11.27 -15.07
N LYS A 52 4.51 10.90 -15.91
CA LYS A 52 4.40 10.95 -17.36
C LYS A 52 3.56 9.80 -17.93
N GLU A 53 3.81 8.59 -17.47
CA GLU A 53 3.22 7.38 -18.08
C GLU A 53 1.88 7.01 -17.43
N CYS A 54 1.73 7.18 -16.10
CA CYS A 54 0.49 6.82 -15.41
C CYS A 54 -0.56 7.93 -15.44
N ARG A 55 -0.17 9.20 -15.27
CA ARG A 55 -1.04 10.39 -15.35
C ARG A 55 -2.08 10.53 -14.23
N GLY A 56 -2.13 9.61 -13.28
CA GLY A 56 -2.99 9.65 -12.10
C GLY A 56 -2.46 10.57 -11.00
N ILE A 57 -3.01 10.43 -9.81
CA ILE A 57 -2.57 11.19 -8.64
C ILE A 57 -1.45 10.43 -7.94
N VAL A 58 -0.28 11.05 -7.87
CA VAL A 58 0.86 10.45 -7.15
C VAL A 58 0.59 10.52 -5.65
N CYS A 59 0.35 9.36 -5.04
CA CYS A 59 0.08 9.20 -3.62
C CYS A 59 1.22 8.46 -2.90
N LEU A 60 1.33 8.71 -1.59
CA LEU A 60 2.24 8.01 -0.69
C LEU A 60 1.42 7.14 0.27
N ALA A 61 1.32 5.84 0.00
CA ALA A 61 0.75 4.90 0.93
C ALA A 61 1.67 4.72 2.13
N ILE A 62 1.14 4.83 3.35
CA ILE A 62 1.89 4.72 4.61
C ILE A 62 1.14 3.91 5.64
N SER A 63 1.87 3.27 6.56
CA SER A 63 1.27 2.62 7.73
C SER A 63 0.74 3.65 8.73
N GLN A 64 -0.10 3.17 9.68
CA GLN A 64 -0.61 4.00 10.78
C GLN A 64 0.52 4.50 11.69
N GLU A 65 1.57 3.70 11.83
CA GLU A 65 2.74 4.03 12.64
C GLU A 65 3.50 5.23 12.04
N ILE A 66 3.71 5.26 10.72
CA ILE A 66 4.32 6.39 10.02
C ILE A 66 3.41 7.61 10.10
N ALA A 67 2.10 7.45 9.89
CA ALA A 67 1.15 8.55 10.01
C ALA A 67 1.16 9.16 11.41
N ALA A 68 1.20 8.34 12.47
CA ALA A 68 1.29 8.79 13.85
C ALA A 68 2.64 9.48 14.15
N GLN A 69 3.76 8.92 13.66
CA GLN A 69 5.09 9.52 13.82
C GLN A 69 5.15 10.92 13.22
N LEU A 70 4.49 11.14 12.08
CA LEU A 70 4.51 12.40 11.35
C LEU A 70 3.37 13.34 11.75
N ASP A 71 2.51 12.97 12.71
CA ASP A 71 1.31 13.73 13.08
C ASP A 71 0.46 14.08 11.84
N LEU A 72 0.10 13.06 11.08
CA LEU A 72 -0.70 13.19 9.85
C LEU A 72 -2.15 12.77 10.13
N PRO A 73 -3.06 13.73 10.43
CA PRO A 73 -4.47 13.44 10.61
C PRO A 73 -5.14 13.14 9.25
N GLN A 74 -6.34 12.60 9.30
CA GLN A 74 -7.17 12.51 8.10
C GLN A 74 -7.44 13.91 7.52
N MET A 75 -7.55 13.98 6.19
CA MET A 75 -7.80 15.23 5.47
C MET A 75 -9.14 15.87 5.85
N VAL A 76 -10.11 15.05 6.25
CA VAL A 76 -11.47 15.47 6.63
C VAL A 76 -11.92 14.76 7.90
N GLU A 77 -12.71 15.42 8.72
CA GLU A 77 -13.30 14.83 9.94
C GLU A 77 -14.27 13.68 9.60
N LYS A 78 -15.07 13.87 8.54
CA LYS A 78 -16.02 12.87 8.06
C LYS A 78 -15.68 12.47 6.63
N ASN A 79 -15.10 11.27 6.48
CA ASN A 79 -14.84 10.72 5.17
C ASN A 79 -16.15 10.26 4.50
N THR A 80 -16.48 10.85 3.36
CA THR A 80 -17.65 10.51 2.53
C THR A 80 -17.26 9.92 1.17
N GLU A 81 -15.96 9.64 0.98
CA GLU A 81 -15.46 8.99 -0.22
C GLU A 81 -16.00 7.55 -0.29
N SER A 82 -16.39 7.11 -1.48
CA SER A 82 -17.13 5.85 -1.72
C SER A 82 -16.37 4.61 -1.28
N MET A 83 -15.06 4.59 -1.49
CA MET A 83 -14.17 3.48 -1.11
C MET A 83 -13.51 3.68 0.26
N GLN A 84 -13.84 4.77 0.96
CA GLN A 84 -13.29 5.11 2.26
C GLN A 84 -11.75 5.22 2.28
N THR A 85 -11.17 5.73 1.19
CA THR A 85 -9.73 5.97 1.10
C THR A 85 -9.31 7.00 2.13
N ALA A 86 -8.37 6.62 2.98
CA ALA A 86 -7.96 7.45 4.13
C ALA A 86 -6.87 8.45 3.71
N PHE A 87 -7.25 9.43 2.89
CA PHE A 87 -6.37 10.55 2.57
C PHE A 87 -6.03 11.34 3.84
N SER A 88 -4.75 11.66 3.97
CA SER A 88 -4.24 12.59 4.96
C SER A 88 -4.02 13.98 4.35
N LEU A 89 -3.69 14.96 5.18
CA LEU A 89 -3.26 16.26 4.69
C LEU A 89 -2.07 16.09 3.75
N SER A 90 -2.10 16.79 2.60
CA SER A 90 -0.99 16.80 1.66
C SER A 90 0.26 17.42 2.28
N ILE A 91 1.42 16.96 1.85
CA ILE A 91 2.71 17.31 2.44
C ILE A 91 3.74 17.72 1.39
N ASP A 92 4.69 18.55 1.82
CA ASP A 92 5.98 18.77 1.17
C ASP A 92 7.07 18.71 2.25
N ALA A 93 8.28 18.29 1.90
CA ALA A 93 9.39 18.40 2.82
C ALA A 93 9.75 19.88 3.09
N HIS A 94 10.28 20.14 4.29
CA HIS A 94 10.72 21.48 4.65
C HIS A 94 11.87 21.93 3.73
N PRO A 95 11.93 23.22 3.31
CA PRO A 95 12.98 23.75 2.42
C PRO A 95 14.42 23.49 2.89
N LYS A 96 14.65 23.25 4.17
CA LYS A 96 15.98 22.85 4.68
C LYS A 96 16.52 21.59 4.00
N TYR A 97 15.66 20.77 3.39
CA TYR A 97 16.02 19.58 2.62
C TYR A 97 16.21 19.83 1.12
N GLY A 98 16.20 21.09 0.70
CA GLY A 98 16.42 21.50 -0.70
C GLY A 98 15.18 21.45 -1.58
N VAL A 99 13.99 21.25 -0.99
CA VAL A 99 12.70 21.30 -1.70
C VAL A 99 12.35 22.74 -2.03
N THR A 100 11.90 22.99 -3.26
CA THR A 100 11.53 24.33 -3.75
C THR A 100 10.03 24.58 -3.60
N THR A 101 9.26 24.35 -4.68
CA THR A 101 7.80 24.55 -4.69
C THR A 101 7.00 23.29 -4.36
N GLY A 102 7.65 22.12 -4.29
CA GLY A 102 7.04 20.83 -3.93
C GLY A 102 6.54 19.99 -5.12
N VAL A 103 6.30 20.60 -6.29
CA VAL A 103 5.62 19.92 -7.42
C VAL A 103 6.55 19.06 -8.26
N SER A 104 7.82 19.47 -8.40
CA SER A 104 8.75 18.77 -9.29
C SER A 104 8.94 17.30 -8.89
N ALA A 105 9.32 16.47 -9.84
CA ALA A 105 9.66 15.07 -9.55
C ALA A 105 10.77 14.97 -8.49
N TYR A 106 11.72 15.90 -8.53
CA TYR A 106 12.79 16.02 -7.54
C TYR A 106 12.24 16.35 -6.14
N ASP A 107 11.38 17.36 -6.04
CA ASP A 107 10.80 17.79 -4.77
C ASP A 107 9.92 16.70 -4.15
N ARG A 108 9.11 16.01 -4.97
CA ARG A 108 8.26 14.92 -4.49
C ARG A 108 9.08 13.72 -4.04
N ALA A 109 10.11 13.33 -4.80
CA ALA A 109 11.02 12.26 -4.38
C ALA A 109 11.72 12.61 -3.05
N LYS A 110 12.18 13.85 -2.89
CA LYS A 110 12.79 14.34 -1.65
C LYS A 110 11.77 14.35 -0.49
N THR A 111 10.51 14.72 -0.75
CA THR A 111 9.45 14.69 0.26
C THR A 111 9.20 13.25 0.73
N ILE A 112 9.19 12.27 -0.17
CA ILE A 112 9.06 10.86 0.17
C ILE A 112 10.25 10.40 1.03
N GLU A 113 11.46 10.68 0.60
CA GLU A 113 12.69 10.34 1.34
C GLU A 113 12.64 10.85 2.79
N VAL A 114 12.28 12.13 2.97
CA VAL A 114 12.15 12.76 4.29
C VAL A 114 11.03 12.12 5.11
N ALA A 115 9.86 11.88 4.50
CA ALA A 115 8.70 11.35 5.21
C ALA A 115 8.91 9.92 5.73
N ILE A 116 9.71 9.10 5.04
CA ILE A 116 9.95 7.72 5.46
C ILE A 116 11.21 7.55 6.31
N ALA A 117 11.95 8.61 6.58
CA ALA A 117 13.16 8.53 7.41
C ALA A 117 12.80 8.00 8.82
N PRO A 118 13.61 7.11 9.41
CA PRO A 118 13.30 6.53 10.73
C PRO A 118 13.15 7.56 11.84
N ASP A 119 13.85 8.68 11.73
CA ASP A 119 13.92 9.80 12.67
C ASP A 119 13.08 11.01 12.21
N ALA A 120 12.29 10.87 11.15
CA ALA A 120 11.44 11.95 10.63
C ALA A 120 10.51 12.52 11.71
N GLN A 121 10.42 13.85 11.75
CA GLN A 121 9.60 14.60 12.69
C GLN A 121 8.49 15.36 11.96
N PRO A 122 7.36 15.66 12.62
CA PRO A 122 6.31 16.50 12.04
C PRO A 122 6.80 17.83 11.48
N SER A 123 7.83 18.42 12.11
CA SER A 123 8.45 19.69 11.70
C SER A 123 9.30 19.59 10.43
N ASP A 124 9.59 18.39 9.96
CA ASP A 124 10.32 18.15 8.71
C ASP A 124 9.43 18.30 7.48
N LEU A 125 8.12 18.38 7.70
CA LEU A 125 7.11 18.50 6.68
C LEU A 125 6.34 19.81 6.79
N ARG A 126 5.91 20.34 5.63
CA ARG A 126 4.94 21.42 5.49
C ARG A 126 3.58 20.86 5.08
N ARG A 127 2.52 21.52 5.50
CA ARG A 127 1.12 21.20 5.22
C ARG A 127 0.36 22.50 4.93
N PRO A 128 -0.44 22.56 3.84
CA PRO A 128 -0.55 21.56 2.78
C PRO A 128 0.68 21.50 1.89
N GLY A 129 0.77 20.47 1.05
CA GLY A 129 1.83 20.28 0.06
C GLY A 129 1.30 19.64 -1.22
N HIS A 130 2.18 18.99 -1.99
CA HIS A 130 1.90 18.45 -3.32
C HIS A 130 2.01 16.92 -3.40
N LEU A 131 2.31 16.24 -2.30
CA LEU A 131 2.26 14.80 -2.16
C LEU A 131 1.12 14.42 -1.22
N PHE A 132 0.32 13.42 -1.59
CA PHE A 132 -0.89 13.00 -0.87
C PHE A 132 -0.63 11.70 -0.11
N PRO A 133 -0.45 11.72 1.23
CA PRO A 133 -0.37 10.50 2.00
C PRO A 133 -1.75 9.83 2.10
N CYS A 134 -1.76 8.49 1.94
CA CYS A 134 -2.91 7.62 2.18
C CYS A 134 -2.56 6.63 3.27
N VAL A 135 -3.36 6.55 4.31
CA VAL A 135 -3.06 5.73 5.50
C VAL A 135 -3.73 4.37 5.37
N ALA A 136 -2.92 3.31 5.28
CA ALA A 136 -3.42 1.95 5.20
C ALA A 136 -4.14 1.53 6.48
N ARG A 137 -5.21 0.75 6.35
CA ARG A 137 -5.88 0.14 7.51
C ARG A 137 -5.00 -0.95 8.11
N LYS A 138 -4.97 -1.01 9.44
CA LYS A 138 -4.30 -2.09 10.16
C LYS A 138 -4.88 -3.44 9.74
N GLY A 139 -4.02 -4.39 9.38
CA GLY A 139 -4.41 -5.67 8.80
C GLY A 139 -4.29 -5.70 7.26
N GLY A 140 -4.04 -4.56 6.62
CA GLY A 140 -3.72 -4.48 5.19
C GLY A 140 -4.88 -4.93 4.30
N VAL A 141 -4.56 -5.59 3.17
CA VAL A 141 -5.56 -6.06 2.19
C VAL A 141 -6.62 -7.01 2.75
N LEU A 142 -6.35 -7.65 3.89
CA LEU A 142 -7.35 -8.50 4.57
C LEU A 142 -8.44 -7.70 5.30
N LYS A 143 -8.25 -6.38 5.48
CA LYS A 143 -9.23 -5.47 6.10
C LYS A 143 -9.87 -4.52 5.09
N ARG A 144 -9.11 -4.08 4.10
CA ARG A 144 -9.58 -3.27 2.98
C ARG A 144 -8.81 -3.65 1.72
N CYS A 145 -9.53 -4.12 0.71
CA CYS A 145 -8.97 -4.66 -0.54
C CYS A 145 -8.52 -3.53 -1.51
N GLY A 146 -7.81 -2.51 -1.00
CA GLY A 146 -7.39 -1.34 -1.78
C GLY A 146 -5.90 -1.30 -2.07
N HIS A 147 -5.53 -0.47 -3.05
CA HIS A 147 -4.14 -0.25 -3.48
C HIS A 147 -3.26 0.25 -2.33
N THR A 148 -3.75 1.16 -1.48
CA THR A 148 -3.05 1.67 -0.29
C THR A 148 -2.59 0.53 0.63
N GLU A 149 -3.49 -0.40 0.93
CA GLU A 149 -3.20 -1.55 1.77
C GLU A 149 -2.24 -2.52 1.08
N ALA A 150 -2.41 -2.73 -0.24
CA ALA A 150 -1.53 -3.60 -1.02
C ALA A 150 -0.07 -3.10 -1.00
N VAL A 151 0.15 -1.80 -1.18
CA VAL A 151 1.48 -1.17 -1.12
C VAL A 151 2.16 -1.41 0.22
N VAL A 152 1.45 -1.15 1.33
CA VAL A 152 1.99 -1.28 2.69
C VAL A 152 2.27 -2.75 3.02
N ASP A 153 1.40 -3.66 2.60
CA ASP A 153 1.60 -5.10 2.79
C ASP A 153 2.82 -5.62 2.02
N LEU A 154 2.96 -5.25 0.75
CA LEU A 154 4.12 -5.64 -0.06
C LEU A 154 5.43 -5.08 0.52
N ALA A 155 5.42 -3.82 0.99
CA ALA A 155 6.58 -3.23 1.65
C ALA A 155 6.95 -4.02 2.93
N ARG A 156 5.97 -4.35 3.78
CA ARG A 156 6.17 -5.16 4.98
C ARG A 156 6.71 -6.56 4.65
N MET A 157 6.13 -7.24 3.66
CA MET A 157 6.54 -8.58 3.24
C MET A 157 7.97 -8.60 2.69
N CYS A 158 8.44 -7.50 2.11
CA CYS A 158 9.82 -7.33 1.65
C CYS A 158 10.79 -6.90 2.76
N GLY A 159 10.32 -6.62 3.97
CA GLY A 159 11.13 -6.09 5.07
C GLY A 159 11.52 -4.62 4.90
N HIS A 160 10.80 -3.89 4.07
CA HIS A 160 10.99 -2.45 3.84
C HIS A 160 10.22 -1.62 4.89
N ARG A 161 10.51 -0.31 4.94
CA ARG A 161 9.65 0.65 5.61
C ARG A 161 8.23 0.53 5.03
N GLU A 162 7.22 0.46 5.88
CA GLU A 162 5.82 0.24 5.48
C GLU A 162 5.23 1.46 4.77
N ALA A 163 5.83 1.79 3.65
CA ALA A 163 5.48 2.91 2.78
C ALA A 163 5.82 2.62 1.32
N GLY A 164 5.04 3.17 0.40
CA GLY A 164 5.31 3.10 -1.03
C GLY A 164 4.55 4.17 -1.81
N ILE A 165 5.06 4.45 -3.00
CA ILE A 165 4.39 5.32 -3.97
C ILE A 165 3.35 4.52 -4.73
N MET A 166 2.23 5.14 -5.05
CA MET A 166 1.20 4.59 -5.92
C MET A 166 0.61 5.68 -6.80
N CYS A 167 0.18 5.29 -8.00
CA CYS A 167 -0.44 6.20 -8.95
C CYS A 167 -1.32 5.40 -9.90
N GLU A 168 -2.54 5.82 -10.09
CA GLU A 168 -3.50 5.21 -11.01
C GLU A 168 -3.01 5.35 -12.45
N ILE A 169 -3.26 4.33 -13.28
CA ILE A 169 -2.87 4.33 -14.69
C ILE A 169 -4.06 4.75 -15.55
N MET A 170 -3.87 5.80 -16.32
CA MET A 170 -4.83 6.30 -17.31
C MET A 170 -4.35 6.07 -18.73
N LYS A 171 -5.31 5.90 -19.64
CA LYS A 171 -5.09 5.86 -21.07
C LYS A 171 -4.74 7.25 -21.64
N ASP A 172 -4.25 7.29 -22.88
CA ASP A 172 -3.89 8.54 -23.55
C ASP A 172 -5.09 9.50 -23.73
N ASN A 173 -6.30 8.97 -23.80
CA ASN A 173 -7.53 9.75 -23.92
C ASN A 173 -8.07 10.28 -22.57
N GLY A 174 -7.39 9.96 -21.45
CA GLY A 174 -7.76 10.38 -20.10
C GLY A 174 -8.75 9.47 -19.38
N GLU A 175 -9.21 8.40 -20.00
CA GLU A 175 -10.00 7.38 -19.31
C GLU A 175 -9.08 6.47 -18.46
N MET A 176 -9.66 5.84 -17.43
CA MET A 176 -8.92 4.87 -16.61
C MET A 176 -8.55 3.64 -17.44
N ALA A 177 -7.30 3.18 -17.30
CA ALA A 177 -6.87 1.92 -17.89
C ALA A 177 -7.59 0.75 -17.20
N ARG A 178 -8.07 -0.20 -18.01
CA ARG A 178 -8.71 -1.42 -17.54
C ARG A 178 -7.78 -2.61 -17.80
N ARG A 179 -8.19 -3.80 -17.41
CA ARG A 179 -7.36 -5.01 -17.42
C ARG A 179 -6.52 -5.18 -18.70
N ASP A 180 -7.14 -5.05 -19.88
CA ASP A 180 -6.43 -5.22 -21.15
C ASP A 180 -5.41 -4.10 -21.40
N ASP A 181 -5.78 -2.85 -21.13
CA ASP A 181 -4.89 -1.69 -21.22
C ASP A 181 -3.69 -1.83 -20.24
N LEU A 182 -3.95 -2.37 -19.02
CA LEU A 182 -2.92 -2.61 -18.00
C LEU A 182 -1.94 -3.71 -18.43
N HIS A 183 -2.42 -4.76 -19.12
CA HIS A 183 -1.54 -5.78 -19.71
C HIS A 183 -0.65 -5.17 -20.79
N GLU A 184 -1.20 -4.35 -21.67
CA GLU A 184 -0.40 -3.64 -22.70
C GLU A 184 0.64 -2.71 -22.05
N PHE A 185 0.26 -1.98 -21.00
CA PHE A 185 1.18 -1.13 -20.24
C PHE A 185 2.30 -1.96 -19.60
N ALA A 186 1.95 -3.08 -18.96
CA ALA A 186 2.90 -4.00 -18.32
C ALA A 186 3.91 -4.55 -19.33
N GLU A 187 3.45 -5.02 -20.50
CA GLU A 187 4.32 -5.51 -21.58
C GLU A 187 5.23 -4.41 -22.12
N LYS A 188 4.66 -3.23 -22.44
CA LYS A 188 5.39 -2.07 -22.97
C LYS A 188 6.56 -1.67 -22.07
N HIS A 189 6.37 -1.71 -20.77
CA HIS A 189 7.35 -1.23 -19.79
C HIS A 189 8.11 -2.37 -19.10
N ASN A 190 7.82 -3.64 -19.43
CA ASN A 190 8.39 -4.82 -18.78
C ASN A 190 8.21 -4.79 -17.25
N ILE A 191 6.96 -4.57 -16.81
CA ILE A 191 6.57 -4.43 -15.41
C ILE A 191 5.70 -5.63 -15.03
N LYS A 192 5.90 -6.18 -13.84
CA LYS A 192 5.07 -7.26 -13.30
C LYS A 192 3.68 -6.76 -12.94
N PHE A 193 2.67 -7.61 -13.19
CA PHE A 193 1.27 -7.27 -12.99
C PHE A 193 0.57 -8.35 -12.15
N ILE A 194 0.06 -7.95 -10.99
CA ILE A 194 -0.66 -8.80 -10.03
C ILE A 194 -2.02 -8.19 -9.66
N THR A 195 -2.83 -8.94 -8.91
CA THR A 195 -4.11 -8.47 -8.37
C THR A 195 -4.09 -8.40 -6.84
N VAL A 196 -4.94 -7.54 -6.28
CA VAL A 196 -5.20 -7.50 -4.82
C VAL A 196 -5.76 -8.85 -4.35
N SER A 197 -6.60 -9.49 -5.17
CA SER A 197 -7.20 -10.80 -4.88
C SER A 197 -6.15 -11.90 -4.71
N ASP A 198 -5.14 -11.94 -5.61
CA ASP A 198 -4.02 -12.89 -5.49
C ASP A 198 -3.17 -12.60 -4.26
N LEU A 199 -2.94 -11.32 -3.94
CA LEU A 199 -2.22 -10.93 -2.73
C LEU A 199 -2.97 -11.37 -1.45
N ILE A 200 -4.29 -11.22 -1.41
CA ILE A 200 -5.14 -11.73 -0.32
C ILE A 200 -4.98 -13.24 -0.19
N ALA A 201 -5.13 -13.99 -1.30
CA ALA A 201 -5.00 -15.44 -1.30
C ALA A 201 -3.61 -15.90 -0.86
N TYR A 202 -2.57 -15.18 -1.27
CA TYR A 202 -1.19 -15.44 -0.87
C TYR A 202 -0.98 -15.25 0.64
N ARG A 203 -1.48 -14.14 1.22
CA ARG A 203 -1.38 -13.86 2.64
C ARG A 203 -2.14 -14.89 3.49
N LEU A 204 -3.39 -15.23 3.09
CA LEU A 204 -4.21 -16.22 3.78
C LEU A 204 -3.55 -17.59 3.87
N LYS A 205 -2.75 -17.98 2.87
CA LYS A 205 -2.04 -19.27 2.86
C LYS A 205 -0.78 -19.28 3.72
N ARG A 206 -0.17 -18.13 4.00
CA ARG A 206 1.17 -18.03 4.62
C ARG A 206 1.16 -17.41 6.02
N GLU A 207 0.16 -16.60 6.33
CA GLU A 207 0.05 -15.95 7.64
C GLU A 207 -0.82 -16.78 8.59
N THR A 208 -0.39 -16.89 9.83
CA THR A 208 -1.19 -17.48 10.91
C THR A 208 -1.92 -16.37 11.65
N PHE A 209 -3.25 -16.34 11.54
CA PHE A 209 -4.08 -15.27 12.12
C PHE A 209 -4.54 -15.58 13.54
N VAL A 210 -4.27 -16.79 14.01
CA VAL A 210 -4.68 -17.24 15.35
C VAL A 210 -3.45 -17.69 16.13
N LYS A 211 -3.40 -17.30 17.40
CA LYS A 211 -2.40 -17.74 18.35
C LYS A 211 -3.05 -18.64 19.39
N ARG A 212 -2.51 -19.85 19.58
CA ARG A 212 -2.92 -20.73 20.66
C ARG A 212 -2.46 -20.13 21.99
N GLU A 213 -3.40 -19.80 22.87
CA GLU A 213 -3.13 -19.13 24.16
C GLU A 213 -3.18 -20.09 25.34
N VAL A 214 -4.13 -21.03 25.34
CA VAL A 214 -4.36 -21.90 26.49
C VAL A 214 -4.90 -23.26 26.06
N GLU A 215 -4.54 -24.29 26.82
CA GLU A 215 -5.17 -25.61 26.78
C GLU A 215 -5.60 -25.99 28.19
N VAL A 216 -6.87 -26.36 28.34
CA VAL A 216 -7.46 -26.73 29.63
C VAL A 216 -8.15 -28.04 29.49
N PHE A 217 -7.85 -28.96 30.45
CA PHE A 217 -8.56 -30.21 30.59
C PHE A 217 -9.95 -29.94 31.18
N LEU A 218 -11.00 -30.44 30.53
CA LEU A 218 -12.39 -30.28 30.95
C LEU A 218 -13.06 -31.66 31.12
N PRO A 219 -13.13 -32.20 32.32
CA PRO A 219 -13.94 -33.39 32.59
C PRO A 219 -15.43 -33.01 32.57
N THR A 220 -16.23 -33.77 31.83
CA THR A 220 -17.69 -33.60 31.77
C THR A 220 -18.41 -34.92 32.03
N GLN A 221 -19.72 -34.88 32.27
CA GLN A 221 -20.55 -36.06 32.37
C GLN A 221 -20.61 -36.92 31.08
N PHE A 222 -20.17 -36.39 29.96
CA PHE A 222 -20.17 -37.07 28.65
C PHE A 222 -18.78 -37.58 28.26
N GLY A 223 -17.74 -37.32 29.08
CA GLY A 223 -16.37 -37.71 28.82
C GLY A 223 -15.36 -36.60 29.15
N GLU A 224 -14.11 -36.93 28.90
CA GLU A 224 -12.98 -36.01 29.10
C GLU A 224 -12.67 -35.28 27.79
N PHE A 225 -12.52 -33.96 27.87
CA PHE A 225 -12.21 -33.09 26.74
C PHE A 225 -11.02 -32.20 27.05
N ASN A 226 -10.31 -31.77 26.01
CA ASN A 226 -9.37 -30.67 26.08
C ASN A 226 -9.96 -29.48 25.35
N ILE A 227 -10.09 -28.33 26.03
CA ILE A 227 -10.45 -27.07 25.43
C ILE A 227 -9.16 -26.36 25.05
N ILE A 228 -9.06 -25.92 23.78
CA ILE A 228 -7.94 -25.12 23.28
C ILE A 228 -8.47 -23.75 22.92
N GLY A 229 -8.01 -22.74 23.66
CA GLY A 229 -8.35 -21.34 23.39
C GLY A 229 -7.36 -20.72 22.41
N TYR A 230 -7.89 -20.01 21.43
CA TYR A 230 -7.12 -19.22 20.47
C TYR A 230 -7.51 -17.75 20.56
N THR A 231 -6.57 -16.86 20.31
CA THR A 231 -6.84 -15.43 20.03
C THR A 231 -6.49 -15.13 18.59
N ASP A 232 -7.29 -14.30 17.94
CA ASP A 232 -6.93 -13.73 16.66
C ASP A 232 -6.05 -12.48 16.86
N THR A 233 -5.52 -11.93 15.76
CA THR A 233 -4.69 -10.72 15.79
C THR A 233 -5.46 -9.49 16.26
N ASP A 234 -6.79 -9.50 16.22
CA ASP A 234 -7.69 -8.44 16.71
C ASP A 234 -8.01 -8.60 18.20
N ARG A 235 -7.42 -9.59 18.89
CA ARG A 235 -7.67 -9.94 20.30
C ARG A 235 -9.11 -10.35 20.62
N LYS A 236 -9.87 -10.79 19.64
CA LYS A 236 -11.16 -11.41 19.87
C LYS A 236 -10.94 -12.90 20.14
N SER A 237 -11.51 -13.39 21.24
CA SER A 237 -11.45 -14.81 21.55
C SER A 237 -12.21 -15.61 20.51
N VAL A 238 -11.55 -16.58 19.90
CA VAL A 238 -12.17 -17.60 19.04
C VAL A 238 -12.16 -18.89 19.87
N VAL A 239 -13.32 -19.39 20.20
CA VAL A 239 -13.52 -20.67 20.88
C VAL A 239 -13.77 -21.75 19.85
#